data_6d8877b23ff1c758cf94fae107ad8b5a
#
_entry.id   6d8877b23ff1c758cf94fae107ad8b5a
#
_cell.length_a   1.000
_cell.length_b   1.000
_cell.length_c   1.000
_cell.angle_alpha   90.00
_cell.angle_beta   90.00
_cell.angle_gamma   90.00
#
_symmetry.space_group_name_H-M   'P 1'
#
loop_
_entity.id
_entity.type
_entity.pdbx_description
1 polymer ?
#
loop_
_entity_poly.entity_id
_entity_poly.type
_entity_poly.pdbx_seq_one_letter_code
_entity_poly.pdbx_strand_id
1 'polypeptide(L)'
;TTAAMEFLWAKWKTLHATGDLTLQRLTEESSFPLREHLVFLMTTGDDFVYTYVGEAVKKAIGRDRAGLQLSASGNSMSCENAQVYRKVADSLIPACLRYTLPNTQNGKIWQRLVLPVPIAEAAVCIVVYSELIDHHREVYDQLFKTAPDAMVVACPIANDVGHTKDGWVIMMNDRAREMLNFTGSIGNLRLSQVPQFARIDVWGRLYGPKAAQGTVPISTPDFDIELMRFPHVFGLKLRPRMPEGILEHVTLAPALG
;
A
#
# COMPACT_ATOMS: atom_id res chain seq x y z
N THR A 1 6.42 5.93 -11.04
CA THR A 1 6.58 4.81 -11.99
C THR A 1 8.05 4.51 -12.18
N THR A 2 8.40 3.25 -12.37
CA THR A 2 9.77 2.84 -12.70
C THR A 2 9.96 2.78 -14.20
N ALA A 3 11.21 2.81 -14.67
CA ALA A 3 11.54 2.70 -16.09
C ALA A 3 10.92 1.45 -16.74
N ALA A 4 10.86 0.34 -16.02
CA ALA A 4 10.25 -0.91 -16.46
C ALA A 4 8.74 -0.78 -16.68
N MET A 5 8.04 -0.13 -15.77
CA MET A 5 6.60 0.14 -15.90
C MET A 5 6.30 1.10 -17.03
N GLU A 6 7.10 2.15 -17.18
CA GLU A 6 6.95 3.12 -18.28
C GLU A 6 7.15 2.45 -19.64
N PHE A 7 8.15 1.58 -19.73
CA PHE A 7 8.39 0.78 -20.92
C PHE A 7 7.20 -0.13 -21.27
N LEU A 8 6.72 -0.93 -20.30
CA LEU A 8 5.56 -1.83 -20.51
C LEU A 8 4.30 -1.05 -20.85
N TRP A 9 4.08 0.07 -20.18
CA TRP A 9 2.95 0.94 -20.46
C TRP A 9 3.00 1.52 -21.88
N ALA A 10 4.16 2.02 -22.31
CA ALA A 10 4.36 2.56 -23.64
C ALA A 10 4.15 1.48 -24.72
N LYS A 11 4.73 0.28 -24.49
CA LYS A 11 4.56 -0.87 -25.39
C LYS A 11 3.10 -1.29 -25.51
N TRP A 12 2.39 -1.41 -24.38
CA TRP A 12 0.97 -1.73 -24.37
C TRP A 12 0.14 -0.70 -25.16
N LYS A 13 0.37 0.60 -24.93
CA LYS A 13 -0.33 1.68 -25.66
C LYS A 13 -0.11 1.57 -27.16
N THR A 14 1.12 1.34 -27.60
CA THR A 14 1.45 1.23 -29.02
C THR A 14 0.73 0.03 -29.64
N LEU A 15 0.83 -1.15 -29.02
CA LEU A 15 0.17 -2.35 -29.52
C LEU A 15 -1.36 -2.25 -29.51
N HIS A 16 -1.91 -1.60 -28.48
CA HIS A 16 -3.36 -1.34 -28.41
C HIS A 16 -3.83 -0.41 -29.53
N ALA A 17 -3.09 0.67 -29.78
CA ALA A 17 -3.43 1.66 -30.83
C ALA A 17 -3.33 1.08 -32.23
N THR A 18 -2.44 0.12 -32.48
CA THR A 18 -2.29 -0.55 -33.80
C THR A 18 -3.22 -1.75 -33.97
N GLY A 19 -3.98 -2.13 -32.97
CA GLY A 19 -4.81 -3.36 -33.00
C GLY A 19 -4.01 -4.67 -32.90
N ASP A 20 -2.73 -4.58 -32.59
CA ASP A 20 -1.76 -5.69 -32.57
C ASP A 20 -1.54 -6.26 -31.15
N LEU A 21 -2.35 -5.85 -30.18
CA LEU A 21 -2.18 -6.23 -28.78
C LEU A 21 -2.46 -7.72 -28.57
N THR A 22 -1.39 -8.49 -28.43
CA THR A 22 -1.45 -9.92 -28.03
C THR A 22 -0.51 -10.15 -26.84
N LEU A 23 -0.79 -11.20 -26.07
CA LEU A 23 0.05 -11.58 -24.94
C LEU A 23 1.50 -11.84 -25.40
N GLN A 24 1.67 -12.52 -26.53
CA GLN A 24 2.98 -12.82 -27.10
C GLN A 24 3.74 -11.54 -27.43
N ARG A 25 3.14 -10.60 -28.20
CA ARG A 25 3.82 -9.36 -28.59
C ARG A 25 4.13 -8.45 -27.39
N LEU A 26 3.24 -8.42 -26.38
CA LEU A 26 3.46 -7.63 -25.17
C LEU A 26 4.64 -8.17 -24.36
N THR A 27 4.82 -9.50 -24.34
CA THR A 27 5.82 -10.20 -23.50
C THR A 27 7.04 -10.71 -24.28
N GLU A 28 7.21 -10.32 -25.55
CA GLU A 28 8.38 -10.67 -26.36
C GLU A 28 9.70 -10.26 -25.70
N GLU A 29 10.77 -11.00 -26.01
CA GLU A 29 12.10 -10.95 -25.37
C GLU A 29 12.75 -9.56 -25.29
N SER A 30 12.43 -8.65 -26.20
CA SER A 30 12.89 -7.25 -26.11
C SER A 30 12.42 -6.55 -24.80
N SER A 31 11.52 -7.18 -24.06
CA SER A 31 10.98 -6.72 -22.77
C SER A 31 11.68 -7.36 -21.58
N PHE A 32 12.79 -8.05 -21.78
CA PHE A 32 13.58 -8.68 -20.74
C PHE A 32 14.44 -7.66 -19.99
N PRO A 33 14.56 -7.69 -18.65
CA PRO A 33 14.36 -8.78 -17.70
C PRO A 33 13.01 -8.77 -16.95
N LEU A 34 11.95 -8.23 -17.51
CA LEU A 34 10.68 -7.97 -16.84
C LEU A 34 9.90 -9.25 -16.49
N ARG A 35 10.19 -10.37 -17.18
CA ARG A 35 9.43 -11.62 -17.06
C ARG A 35 9.38 -12.17 -15.63
N GLU A 36 10.44 -12.00 -14.86
CA GLU A 36 10.48 -12.44 -13.45
C GLU A 36 9.48 -11.70 -12.55
N HIS A 37 9.07 -10.52 -12.97
CA HIS A 37 8.15 -9.64 -12.26
C HIS A 37 6.71 -9.72 -12.79
N LEU A 38 6.46 -10.52 -13.84
CA LEU A 38 5.15 -10.65 -14.46
C LEU A 38 4.28 -11.71 -13.78
N VAL A 39 2.99 -11.47 -13.77
CA VAL A 39 1.94 -12.41 -13.41
C VAL A 39 0.86 -12.34 -14.47
N PHE A 40 0.41 -13.49 -14.98
CA PHE A 40 -0.72 -13.56 -15.89
C PHE A 40 -1.90 -14.22 -15.21
N LEU A 41 -3.07 -13.57 -15.34
CA LEU A 41 -4.33 -14.09 -14.82
C LEU A 41 -5.34 -14.14 -15.97
N MET A 42 -5.99 -15.26 -16.14
CA MET A 42 -7.09 -15.42 -17.10
C MET A 42 -8.42 -15.28 -16.40
N THR A 43 -9.36 -14.56 -17.02
CA THR A 43 -10.75 -14.52 -16.53
C THR A 43 -11.39 -15.88 -16.65
N THR A 44 -12.09 -16.34 -15.60
CA THR A 44 -12.88 -17.60 -15.54
C THR A 44 -14.18 -17.31 -14.83
N GLY A 45 -15.23 -16.97 -15.60
CA GLY A 45 -16.48 -16.49 -15.00
C GLY A 45 -16.25 -15.26 -14.10
N ASP A 46 -16.63 -15.38 -12.83
CA ASP A 46 -16.47 -14.30 -11.85
C ASP A 46 -15.13 -14.32 -11.10
N ASP A 47 -14.18 -15.13 -11.53
CA ASP A 47 -12.86 -15.26 -10.88
C ASP A 47 -11.72 -15.15 -11.89
N PHE A 48 -10.50 -15.31 -11.41
CA PHE A 48 -9.27 -15.33 -12.18
C PHE A 48 -8.43 -16.54 -11.83
N VAL A 49 -7.76 -17.12 -12.82
CA VAL A 49 -6.79 -18.20 -12.61
C VAL A 49 -5.39 -17.68 -12.95
N TYR A 50 -4.44 -17.90 -12.06
CA TYR A 50 -3.03 -17.62 -12.32
C TYR A 50 -2.51 -18.59 -13.39
N THR A 51 -2.18 -18.09 -14.57
CA THR A 51 -1.61 -18.91 -15.65
C THR A 51 -0.09 -18.81 -15.68
N TYR A 52 0.48 -17.76 -15.12
CA TYR A 52 1.92 -17.58 -14.99
C TYR A 52 2.23 -16.70 -13.77
N VAL A 53 3.29 -17.05 -13.04
CA VAL A 53 3.85 -16.25 -11.94
C VAL A 53 5.37 -16.23 -12.09
N GLY A 54 5.95 -15.05 -12.24
CA GLY A 54 7.40 -14.86 -12.38
C GLY A 54 8.17 -15.17 -11.11
N GLU A 55 9.44 -15.55 -11.24
CA GLU A 55 10.26 -16.03 -10.12
C GLU A 55 10.47 -14.99 -9.01
N ALA A 56 10.67 -13.72 -9.36
CA ALA A 56 10.78 -12.65 -8.37
C ALA A 56 9.50 -12.52 -7.53
N VAL A 57 8.33 -12.69 -8.18
CA VAL A 57 7.02 -12.66 -7.50
C VAL A 57 6.81 -13.89 -6.62
N LYS A 58 7.15 -15.09 -7.12
CA LYS A 58 7.09 -16.34 -6.33
C LYS A 58 7.94 -16.24 -5.07
N LYS A 59 9.19 -15.79 -5.22
CA LYS A 59 10.12 -15.58 -4.09
C LYS A 59 9.57 -14.57 -3.07
N ALA A 60 8.92 -13.51 -3.53
CA ALA A 60 8.37 -12.50 -2.66
C ALA A 60 7.12 -12.97 -1.92
N ILE A 61 6.27 -13.78 -2.56
CA ILE A 61 5.04 -14.34 -1.97
C ILE A 61 5.34 -15.60 -1.14
N GLY A 62 6.50 -16.24 -1.36
CA GLY A 62 6.91 -17.47 -0.68
C GLY A 62 6.26 -18.75 -1.24
N ARG A 63 5.51 -18.68 -2.35
CA ARG A 63 4.87 -19.84 -3.01
C ARG A 63 4.57 -19.56 -4.47
N ASP A 64 4.51 -20.63 -5.26
CA ASP A 64 3.92 -20.59 -6.61
C ASP A 64 2.39 -20.61 -6.52
N ARG A 65 1.75 -19.79 -7.33
CA ARG A 65 0.28 -19.71 -7.43
C ARG A 65 -0.24 -20.14 -8.80
N ALA A 66 0.64 -20.55 -9.72
CA ALA A 66 0.23 -20.99 -11.05
C ALA A 66 -0.80 -22.14 -10.94
N GLY A 67 -1.87 -22.06 -11.71
CA GLY A 67 -2.98 -23.01 -11.68
C GLY A 67 -4.03 -22.78 -10.57
N LEU A 68 -3.79 -21.85 -9.62
CA LEU A 68 -4.74 -21.57 -8.54
C LEU A 68 -5.71 -20.45 -8.93
N GLN A 69 -6.93 -20.51 -8.41
CA GLN A 69 -7.89 -19.42 -8.48
C GLN A 69 -7.49 -18.29 -7.53
N LEU A 70 -7.77 -17.06 -7.92
CA LEU A 70 -7.47 -15.88 -7.11
C LEU A 70 -8.26 -15.90 -5.79
N SER A 71 -9.53 -16.30 -5.83
CA SER A 71 -10.41 -16.46 -4.67
C SER A 71 -9.90 -17.50 -3.66
N ALA A 72 -9.24 -18.55 -4.13
CA ALA A 72 -8.68 -19.61 -3.28
C ALA A 72 -7.56 -19.11 -2.34
N SER A 73 -7.07 -17.89 -2.55
CA SER A 73 -6.06 -17.28 -1.69
C SER A 73 -6.56 -16.89 -0.30
N GLY A 74 -7.87 -16.75 -0.10
CA GLY A 74 -8.54 -16.65 1.22
C GLY A 74 -8.21 -15.40 2.07
N ASN A 75 -7.51 -14.41 1.54
CA ASN A 75 -7.16 -13.21 2.29
C ASN A 75 -7.87 -11.95 1.74
N SER A 76 -8.05 -10.93 2.57
CA SER A 76 -8.72 -9.67 2.19
C SER A 76 -8.09 -8.99 0.98
N MET A 77 -6.78 -9.12 0.80
CA MET A 77 -6.07 -8.56 -0.35
C MET A 77 -6.42 -9.27 -1.67
N SER A 78 -6.76 -10.56 -1.65
CA SER A 78 -7.23 -11.26 -2.84
C SER A 78 -8.56 -10.71 -3.32
N CYS A 79 -9.45 -10.35 -2.39
CA CYS A 79 -10.74 -9.70 -2.72
C CYS A 79 -10.53 -8.30 -3.33
N GLU A 80 -9.64 -7.49 -2.75
CA GLU A 80 -9.33 -6.15 -3.26
C GLU A 80 -8.67 -6.22 -4.65
N ASN A 81 -7.73 -7.15 -4.84
CA ASN A 81 -7.11 -7.39 -6.14
C ASN A 81 -8.13 -7.89 -7.17
N ALA A 82 -9.06 -8.77 -6.79
CA ALA A 82 -10.09 -9.27 -7.68
C ALA A 82 -10.97 -8.14 -8.22
N GLN A 83 -11.37 -7.19 -7.36
CA GLN A 83 -12.14 -6.02 -7.76
C GLN A 83 -11.40 -5.16 -8.79
N VAL A 84 -10.11 -4.88 -8.54
CA VAL A 84 -9.30 -4.12 -9.47
C VAL A 84 -9.13 -4.85 -10.80
N TYR A 85 -8.82 -6.14 -10.76
CA TYR A 85 -8.64 -6.94 -11.99
C TYR A 85 -9.96 -7.03 -12.77
N ARG A 86 -11.08 -7.18 -12.09
CA ARG A 86 -12.41 -7.17 -12.73
C ARG A 86 -12.66 -5.84 -13.41
N LYS A 87 -12.48 -4.73 -12.70
CA LYS A 87 -12.64 -3.39 -13.28
C LYS A 87 -11.76 -3.19 -14.53
N VAL A 88 -10.50 -3.65 -14.47
CA VAL A 88 -9.58 -3.57 -15.61
C VAL A 88 -10.00 -4.48 -16.76
N ALA A 89 -10.48 -5.69 -16.47
CA ALA A 89 -10.98 -6.63 -17.48
C ALA A 89 -12.22 -6.09 -18.19
N ASP A 90 -13.17 -5.53 -17.44
CA ASP A 90 -14.45 -5.04 -17.97
C ASP A 90 -14.28 -3.72 -18.75
N SER A 91 -13.44 -2.82 -18.27
CA SER A 91 -13.24 -1.51 -18.88
C SER A 91 -12.16 -1.51 -19.98
N LEU A 92 -11.29 -2.51 -20.02
CA LEU A 92 -10.07 -2.56 -20.81
C LEU A 92 -9.14 -1.35 -20.58
N ILE A 93 -9.28 -0.68 -19.46
CA ILE A 93 -8.45 0.46 -19.06
C ILE A 93 -7.37 -0.03 -18.07
N PRO A 94 -6.09 0.14 -18.37
CA PRO A 94 -5.00 -0.19 -17.46
C PRO A 94 -5.05 0.55 -16.13
N ALA A 95 -4.52 -0.08 -15.09
CA ALA A 95 -4.40 0.53 -13.76
C ALA A 95 -2.97 0.44 -13.23
N CYS A 96 -2.55 1.48 -12.51
CA CYS A 96 -1.30 1.49 -11.75
C CYS A 96 -1.63 1.63 -10.27
N LEU A 97 -1.12 0.72 -9.46
CA LEU A 97 -1.43 0.62 -8.04
C LEU A 97 -0.16 0.58 -7.22
N ARG A 98 -0.23 1.10 -6.00
CA ARG A 98 0.76 0.82 -4.95
C ARG A 98 0.06 0.14 -3.79
N TYR A 99 0.69 -0.87 -3.23
CA TYR A 99 0.14 -1.65 -2.13
C TYR A 99 1.24 -2.23 -1.26
N THR A 100 0.90 -2.58 -0.04
CA THR A 100 1.75 -3.30 0.88
C THR A 100 1.27 -4.73 1.02
N LEU A 101 2.21 -5.68 1.06
CA LEU A 101 1.88 -7.06 1.38
C LEU A 101 1.71 -7.20 2.89
N PRO A 102 0.52 -7.56 3.40
CA PRO A 102 0.24 -7.59 4.83
C PRO A 102 1.09 -8.58 5.62
N ASN A 103 1.62 -9.62 4.96
CA ASN A 103 2.38 -10.71 5.62
C ASN A 103 3.91 -10.52 5.58
N THR A 104 4.41 -9.40 5.12
CA THR A 104 5.85 -9.15 5.17
C THR A 104 6.19 -8.42 6.45
N GLN A 105 7.02 -9.02 7.30
CA GLN A 105 7.47 -8.46 8.58
C GLN A 105 8.05 -7.04 8.49
N ASN A 106 8.21 -6.53 7.31
CA ASN A 106 8.93 -5.30 7.02
C ASN A 106 8.22 -4.37 6.02
N GLY A 107 6.89 -4.37 5.91
CA GLY A 107 6.13 -3.35 5.17
C GLY A 107 6.64 -3.04 3.76
N LYS A 108 6.91 -4.08 2.95
CA LYS A 108 7.40 -3.88 1.57
C LYS A 108 6.36 -3.16 0.73
N ILE A 109 6.70 -2.00 0.20
CA ILE A 109 5.86 -1.27 -0.75
C ILE A 109 6.08 -1.85 -2.14
N TRP A 110 5.00 -2.32 -2.73
CA TRP A 110 4.98 -2.84 -4.09
C TRP A 110 4.29 -1.86 -5.01
N GLN A 111 4.83 -1.71 -6.19
CA GLN A 111 4.16 -1.03 -7.29
C GLN A 111 3.70 -2.09 -8.31
N ARG A 112 2.49 -1.90 -8.82
CA ARG A 112 1.88 -2.83 -9.74
C ARG A 112 1.27 -2.07 -10.92
N LEU A 113 1.61 -2.52 -12.12
CA LEU A 113 0.95 -2.11 -13.36
C LEU A 113 0.06 -3.27 -13.82
N VAL A 114 -1.21 -3.00 -14.06
CA VAL A 114 -2.23 -3.97 -14.46
C VAL A 114 -2.67 -3.64 -15.87
N LEU A 115 -2.43 -4.53 -16.81
CA LEU A 115 -2.67 -4.34 -18.25
C LEU A 115 -3.67 -5.38 -18.75
N PRO A 116 -4.80 -4.99 -19.34
CA PRO A 116 -5.73 -5.91 -19.98
C PRO A 116 -5.23 -6.29 -21.37
N VAL A 117 -5.29 -7.57 -21.68
CA VAL A 117 -4.99 -8.12 -23.00
C VAL A 117 -6.18 -9.00 -23.42
N PRO A 118 -7.03 -8.53 -24.35
CA PRO A 118 -8.11 -9.35 -24.89
C PRO A 118 -7.54 -10.58 -25.61
N ILE A 119 -8.04 -11.77 -25.29
CA ILE A 119 -7.62 -13.04 -25.91
C ILE A 119 -8.71 -13.56 -26.85
N ALA A 120 -9.98 -13.39 -26.45
CA ALA A 120 -11.15 -13.75 -27.25
C ALA A 120 -12.31 -12.83 -26.86
N GLU A 121 -13.45 -12.95 -27.52
CA GLU A 121 -14.61 -12.08 -27.34
C GLU A 121 -15.09 -11.94 -25.89
N ALA A 122 -14.91 -12.99 -25.07
CA ALA A 122 -15.29 -12.99 -23.64
C ALA A 122 -14.13 -13.32 -22.70
N ALA A 123 -12.88 -13.35 -23.17
CA ALA A 123 -11.73 -13.74 -22.36
C ALA A 123 -10.65 -12.65 -22.37
N VAL A 124 -10.29 -12.19 -21.20
CA VAL A 124 -9.23 -11.19 -20.99
C VAL A 124 -8.11 -11.81 -20.15
N CYS A 125 -6.87 -11.69 -20.62
CA CYS A 125 -5.70 -11.94 -19.81
C CYS A 125 -5.31 -10.64 -19.11
N ILE A 126 -5.24 -10.67 -17.80
CA ILE A 126 -4.68 -9.58 -17.01
C ILE A 126 -3.18 -9.83 -16.84
N VAL A 127 -2.38 -8.98 -17.46
CA VAL A 127 -0.91 -8.97 -17.31
C VAL A 127 -0.56 -8.00 -16.20
N VAL A 128 0.02 -8.52 -15.12
CA VAL A 128 0.41 -7.73 -13.96
C VAL A 128 1.92 -7.70 -13.86
N TYR A 129 2.50 -6.53 -13.92
CA TYR A 129 3.89 -6.30 -13.53
C TYR A 129 3.93 -5.84 -12.08
N SER A 130 4.75 -6.47 -11.26
CA SER A 130 4.89 -6.14 -9.84
C SER A 130 6.36 -6.04 -9.46
N GLU A 131 6.74 -4.92 -8.85
CA GLU A 131 8.10 -4.73 -8.36
C GLU A 131 8.11 -4.07 -6.99
N LEU A 132 9.21 -4.31 -6.26
CA LEU A 132 9.47 -3.69 -4.97
C LEU A 132 10.08 -2.30 -5.20
N ILE A 133 9.52 -1.26 -4.56
CA ILE A 133 9.97 0.12 -4.77
C ILE A 133 11.16 0.48 -3.86
N ASP A 134 11.40 -0.24 -2.78
CA ASP A 134 12.31 0.21 -1.74
C ASP A 134 13.69 -0.48 -1.78
N HIS A 135 14.73 0.33 -1.98
CA HIS A 135 16.14 -0.08 -1.92
C HIS A 135 16.93 0.56 -0.75
N HIS A 136 16.34 1.53 -0.03
CA HIS A 136 17.03 2.22 1.05
C HIS A 136 16.60 1.78 2.45
N ARG A 137 16.04 0.62 2.52
CA ARG A 137 15.25 0.11 3.60
C ARG A 137 15.96 0.02 4.94
N GLU A 138 17.17 -0.54 4.98
CA GLU A 138 17.83 -0.81 6.26
C GLU A 138 18.13 0.48 7.05
N VAL A 139 18.53 1.54 6.35
CA VAL A 139 18.82 2.83 6.97
C VAL A 139 17.54 3.49 7.47
N TYR A 140 16.49 3.51 6.65
CA TYR A 140 15.20 4.09 7.04
C TYR A 140 14.53 3.30 8.16
N ASP A 141 14.58 1.96 8.10
CA ASP A 141 14.04 1.10 9.15
C ASP A 141 14.75 1.37 10.49
N GLN A 142 16.07 1.51 10.48
CA GLN A 142 16.83 1.82 11.69
C GLN A 142 16.50 3.22 12.22
N LEU A 143 16.53 4.24 11.36
CA LEU A 143 16.18 5.61 11.73
C LEU A 143 14.75 5.70 12.27
N PHE A 144 13.81 4.98 11.64
CA PHE A 144 12.43 4.94 12.09
C PHE A 144 12.27 4.25 13.44
N LYS A 145 12.91 3.08 13.63
CA LYS A 145 12.85 2.34 14.91
C LYS A 145 13.40 3.14 16.07
N THR A 146 14.51 3.85 15.86
CA THR A 146 15.18 4.62 16.91
C THR A 146 14.68 6.07 17.02
N ALA A 147 13.70 6.47 16.22
CA ALA A 147 13.12 7.81 16.29
C ALA A 147 12.59 8.11 17.71
N PRO A 148 12.87 9.30 18.27
CA PRO A 148 12.42 9.67 19.61
C PRO A 148 10.90 9.87 19.67
N ASP A 149 10.29 10.17 18.53
CA ASP A 149 8.85 10.35 18.42
C ASP A 149 8.15 9.00 18.21
N ALA A 150 6.98 8.84 18.79
CA ALA A 150 6.11 7.69 18.54
C ALA A 150 5.46 7.82 17.15
N MET A 151 5.74 6.89 16.24
CA MET A 151 5.36 7.01 14.84
C MET A 151 4.68 5.73 14.32
N VAL A 152 3.56 5.93 13.61
CA VAL A 152 2.85 4.88 12.87
C VAL A 152 2.73 5.33 11.42
N VAL A 153 3.03 4.46 10.47
CA VAL A 153 2.84 4.72 9.03
C VAL A 153 1.84 3.71 8.48
N ALA A 154 0.89 4.19 7.68
CA ALA A 154 -0.14 3.34 7.11
C ALA A 154 -0.41 3.64 5.63
N CYS A 155 -0.80 2.61 4.88
CA CYS A 155 -1.36 2.74 3.54
C CYS A 155 -2.87 2.93 3.61
N PRO A 156 -3.44 3.89 2.87
CA PRO A 156 -4.89 4.09 2.86
C PRO A 156 -5.62 2.90 2.21
N ILE A 157 -6.77 2.55 2.77
CA ILE A 157 -7.73 1.60 2.20
C ILE A 157 -8.91 2.41 1.69
N ALA A 158 -9.14 2.41 0.38
CA ALA A 158 -10.27 3.09 -0.23
C ALA A 158 -11.53 2.22 -0.22
N ASN A 159 -12.70 2.86 -0.22
CA ASN A 159 -13.97 2.21 -0.54
C ASN A 159 -14.19 2.21 -2.07
N ASP A 160 -15.33 1.64 -2.50
CA ASP A 160 -15.69 1.50 -3.92
C ASP A 160 -15.84 2.85 -4.66
N VAL A 161 -15.99 3.95 -3.92
CA VAL A 161 -16.10 5.32 -4.44
C VAL A 161 -14.75 6.06 -4.39
N GLY A 162 -13.68 5.37 -3.97
CA GLY A 162 -12.32 5.94 -3.89
C GLY A 162 -12.05 6.76 -2.62
N HIS A 163 -12.99 6.79 -1.66
CA HIS A 163 -12.74 7.46 -0.37
C HIS A 163 -12.02 6.53 0.59
N THR A 164 -11.00 7.04 1.25
CA THR A 164 -10.29 6.28 2.28
C THR A 164 -11.18 6.05 3.49
N LYS A 165 -11.31 4.79 3.88
CA LYS A 165 -12.14 4.34 5.02
C LYS A 165 -11.33 3.73 6.15
N ASP A 166 -10.07 3.36 5.90
CA ASP A 166 -9.17 2.74 6.88
C ASP A 166 -7.72 2.83 6.39
N GLY A 167 -6.78 2.25 7.11
CA GLY A 167 -5.38 2.17 6.71
C GLY A 167 -4.72 0.88 7.17
N TRP A 168 -3.96 0.24 6.28
CA TRP A 168 -3.06 -0.85 6.66
C TRP A 168 -1.82 -0.28 7.34
N VAL A 169 -1.58 -0.66 8.58
CA VAL A 169 -0.34 -0.32 9.28
C VAL A 169 0.83 -1.04 8.61
N ILE A 170 1.76 -0.26 8.08
CA ILE A 170 2.95 -0.77 7.40
C ILE A 170 4.20 -0.65 8.24
N MET A 171 4.24 0.36 9.10
CA MET A 171 5.35 0.57 10.04
C MET A 171 4.80 1.11 11.36
N MET A 172 5.38 0.67 12.46
CA MET A 172 5.14 1.17 13.80
C MET A 172 6.45 1.04 14.58
N ASN A 173 6.99 2.16 15.05
CA ASN A 173 8.24 2.13 15.79
C ASN A 173 8.04 1.70 17.25
N ASP A 174 9.13 1.40 17.94
CA ASP A 174 9.07 0.88 19.31
C ASP A 174 8.39 1.87 20.27
N ARG A 175 8.64 3.17 20.07
CA ARG A 175 8.01 4.21 20.89
C ARG A 175 6.48 4.27 20.70
N ALA A 176 5.99 4.07 19.47
CA ALA A 176 4.56 4.00 19.22
C ALA A 176 3.93 2.72 19.81
N ARG A 177 4.64 1.59 19.76
CA ARG A 177 4.20 0.34 20.38
C ARG A 177 4.01 0.50 21.87
N GLU A 178 4.99 1.11 22.54
CA GLU A 178 4.92 1.41 23.97
C GLU A 178 3.73 2.31 24.29
N MET A 179 3.59 3.44 23.57
CA MET A 179 2.54 4.41 23.82
C MET A 179 1.13 3.85 23.58
N LEU A 180 0.97 3.00 22.57
CA LEU A 180 -0.30 2.35 22.23
C LEU A 180 -0.53 1.05 23.00
N ASN A 181 0.41 0.64 23.86
CA ASN A 181 0.43 -0.65 24.55
C ASN A 181 0.18 -1.83 23.58
N PHE A 182 0.84 -1.78 22.41
CA PHE A 182 0.64 -2.73 21.32
C PHE A 182 1.77 -3.75 21.27
N THR A 183 1.46 -5.00 21.59
CA THR A 183 2.43 -6.13 21.60
C THR A 183 2.29 -7.07 20.41
N GLY A 184 1.25 -6.89 19.59
CA GLY A 184 0.95 -7.75 18.45
C GLY A 184 1.86 -7.57 17.23
N SER A 185 1.64 -8.40 16.22
CA SER A 185 2.22 -8.22 14.90
C SER A 185 1.46 -7.14 14.12
N ILE A 186 2.19 -6.29 13.38
CA ILE A 186 1.59 -5.30 12.45
C ILE A 186 1.15 -5.93 11.12
N GLY A 187 1.52 -7.20 10.86
CA GLY A 187 1.06 -7.90 9.67
C GLY A 187 -0.47 -8.00 9.65
N ASN A 188 -1.11 -7.47 8.63
CA ASN A 188 -2.58 -7.37 8.50
C ASN A 188 -3.28 -6.48 9.56
N LEU A 189 -2.56 -5.62 10.25
CA LEU A 189 -3.16 -4.69 11.21
C LEU A 189 -3.79 -3.50 10.48
N ARG A 190 -5.08 -3.25 10.75
CA ARG A 190 -5.75 -2.02 10.33
C ARG A 190 -5.70 -0.99 11.46
N LEU A 191 -5.64 0.29 11.10
CA LEU A 191 -5.69 1.36 12.11
C LEU A 191 -6.96 1.31 12.95
N SER A 192 -8.10 0.99 12.33
CA SER A 192 -9.38 0.82 13.04
C SER A 192 -9.37 -0.30 14.10
N GLN A 193 -8.42 -1.24 14.02
CA GLN A 193 -8.24 -2.32 14.99
C GLN A 193 -7.38 -1.91 16.19
N VAL A 194 -6.71 -0.76 16.12
CA VAL A 194 -5.99 -0.17 17.25
C VAL A 194 -7.01 0.63 18.09
N PRO A 195 -7.30 0.26 19.35
CA PRO A 195 -8.40 0.84 20.12
C PRO A 195 -8.36 2.37 20.22
N GLN A 196 -7.16 2.94 20.29
CA GLN A 196 -6.95 4.37 20.37
C GLN A 196 -7.30 5.11 19.09
N PHE A 197 -7.22 4.45 17.93
CA PHE A 197 -7.58 5.02 16.62
C PHE A 197 -9.00 4.72 16.19
N ALA A 198 -9.64 3.69 16.74
CA ALA A 198 -10.99 3.26 16.34
C ALA A 198 -12.08 4.34 16.52
N ARG A 199 -11.85 5.32 17.40
CA ARG A 199 -12.78 6.40 17.73
C ARG A 199 -12.43 7.74 17.08
N ILE A 200 -11.39 7.80 16.26
CA ILE A 200 -10.89 9.04 15.68
C ILE A 200 -11.36 9.10 14.22
N ASP A 201 -12.00 10.18 13.85
CA ASP A 201 -12.25 10.48 12.44
C ASP A 201 -10.96 10.98 11.76
N VAL A 202 -10.01 10.06 11.63
CA VAL A 202 -8.76 10.31 10.91
C VAL A 202 -9.04 10.54 9.43
N TRP A 203 -10.04 9.84 8.89
CA TRP A 203 -10.31 9.76 7.46
C TRP A 203 -10.93 11.04 6.90
N GLY A 204 -11.90 11.60 7.57
CA GLY A 204 -12.50 12.88 7.19
C GLY A 204 -11.49 14.04 7.23
N ARG A 205 -10.50 13.96 8.13
CA ARG A 205 -9.42 14.97 8.23
C ARG A 205 -8.31 14.74 7.21
N LEU A 206 -8.00 13.48 6.87
CA LEU A 206 -7.00 13.14 5.86
C LEU A 206 -7.43 13.48 4.44
N TYR A 207 -8.70 13.24 4.12
CA TYR A 207 -9.19 13.21 2.74
C TYR A 207 -10.43 14.06 2.52
N GLY A 208 -10.89 14.79 3.54
CA GLY A 208 -12.00 15.71 3.41
C GLY A 208 -11.68 16.91 2.51
N PRO A 209 -12.69 17.64 2.01
CA PRO A 209 -12.52 18.79 1.12
C PRO A 209 -11.70 19.95 1.71
N LYS A 210 -11.55 19.98 3.03
CA LYS A 210 -10.68 20.91 3.78
C LYS A 210 -9.32 20.33 4.15
N ALA A 211 -8.97 19.21 3.59
CA ALA A 211 -7.72 18.55 3.87
C ALA A 211 -6.56 19.39 3.34
N ALA A 212 -6.01 20.24 4.20
CA ALA A 212 -4.84 21.06 3.90
C ALA A 212 -3.66 20.19 3.51
N GLN A 213 -2.87 20.66 2.55
CA GLN A 213 -1.52 20.11 2.32
C GLN A 213 -0.71 20.41 3.59
N GLY A 214 -0.14 19.37 4.20
CA GLY A 214 0.71 19.52 5.37
C GLY A 214 0.28 18.65 6.55
N THR A 215 0.68 19.06 7.73
CA THR A 215 0.43 18.38 9.00
C THR A 215 -0.90 18.83 9.60
N VAL A 216 -1.74 17.88 10.02
CA VAL A 216 -3.04 18.16 10.66
C VAL A 216 -3.00 17.67 12.10
N PRO A 217 -3.14 18.54 13.11
CA PRO A 217 -3.21 18.14 14.50
C PRO A 217 -4.57 17.52 14.83
N ILE A 218 -4.57 16.43 15.58
CA ILE A 218 -5.74 15.75 16.10
C ILE A 218 -5.50 15.49 17.59
N SER A 219 -6.34 16.05 18.46
CA SER A 219 -6.25 15.79 19.89
C SER A 219 -7.18 14.66 20.30
N THR A 220 -6.68 13.76 21.12
CA THR A 220 -7.40 12.67 21.78
C THR A 220 -7.31 12.82 23.28
N PRO A 221 -8.07 12.06 24.09
CA PRO A 221 -7.90 12.10 25.54
C PRO A 221 -6.50 11.73 26.01
N ASP A 222 -5.84 10.79 25.32
CA ASP A 222 -4.59 10.19 25.77
C ASP A 222 -3.34 10.83 25.14
N PHE A 223 -3.47 11.34 23.92
CA PHE A 223 -2.35 11.91 23.16
C PHE A 223 -2.80 12.83 22.03
N ASP A 224 -1.90 13.68 21.60
CA ASP A 224 -2.04 14.47 20.39
C ASP A 224 -1.43 13.74 19.21
N ILE A 225 -2.12 13.78 18.07
CA ILE A 225 -1.69 13.15 16.82
C ILE A 225 -1.36 14.25 15.82
N GLU A 226 -0.18 14.19 15.31
CA GLU A 226 0.24 14.97 14.14
C GLU A 226 0.16 14.09 12.91
N LEU A 227 -0.77 14.42 12.01
CA LEU A 227 -1.02 13.67 10.80
C LEU A 227 -0.17 14.19 9.66
N MET A 228 0.68 13.35 9.10
CA MET A 228 1.57 13.66 7.99
C MET A 228 1.10 12.96 6.71
N ARG A 229 1.04 13.70 5.61
CA ARG A 229 0.64 13.16 4.31
C ARG A 229 1.84 12.93 3.41
N PHE A 230 1.81 11.80 2.75
CA PHE A 230 2.73 11.44 1.68
C PHE A 230 1.91 11.01 0.45
N PRO A 231 2.48 10.94 -0.75
CA PRO A 231 1.72 10.64 -1.97
C PRO A 231 0.93 9.32 -1.92
N HIS A 232 1.39 8.31 -1.15
CA HIS A 232 0.81 6.96 -1.16
C HIS A 232 0.63 6.35 0.22
N VAL A 233 1.12 7.02 1.25
CA VAL A 233 1.00 6.60 2.65
C VAL A 233 0.71 7.83 3.49
N PHE A 234 0.32 7.61 4.73
CA PHE A 234 0.26 8.68 5.71
C PHE A 234 0.95 8.24 7.00
N GLY A 235 1.48 9.21 7.73
CA GLY A 235 2.13 9.01 9.01
C GLY A 235 1.31 9.63 10.14
N LEU A 236 1.32 8.99 11.28
CA LEU A 236 0.78 9.47 12.55
C LEU A 236 1.95 9.62 13.51
N LYS A 237 2.23 10.83 13.93
CA LYS A 237 3.18 11.13 14.99
C LYS A 237 2.37 11.35 16.28
N LEU A 238 2.64 10.55 17.29
CA LEU A 238 1.92 10.58 18.55
C LEU A 238 2.74 11.31 19.59
N ARG A 239 2.13 12.20 20.35
CA ARG A 239 2.74 12.89 21.49
C ARG A 239 1.89 12.66 22.73
N PRO A 240 2.48 12.32 23.87
CA PRO A 240 1.73 12.26 25.13
C PRO A 240 1.07 13.61 25.37
N ARG A 241 -0.21 13.60 25.74
CA ARG A 241 -0.87 14.82 26.19
C ARG A 241 -0.38 15.15 27.58
N MET A 242 0.28 16.28 27.73
CA MET A 242 0.65 16.79 29.05
C MET A 242 -0.63 17.15 29.79
N PRO A 243 -0.85 16.66 31.02
CA PRO A 243 -2.00 17.06 31.80
C PRO A 243 -1.96 18.59 31.97
N GLU A 244 -3.09 19.24 31.69
CA GLU A 244 -3.26 20.66 31.91
C GLU A 244 -3.04 20.94 33.40
N GLY A 245 -1.93 21.56 33.79
CA GLY A 245 -1.62 21.91 35.18
C GLY A 245 -0.14 21.86 35.58
N ILE A 246 0.78 21.38 34.74
CA ILE A 246 2.21 21.28 35.13
C ILE A 246 3.03 22.53 34.70
N LEU A 247 2.45 23.48 33.99
CA LEU A 247 3.18 24.66 33.51
C LEU A 247 3.33 25.81 34.51
N GLU A 248 2.89 25.70 35.77
CA GLU A 248 2.90 26.85 36.68
C GLU A 248 4.06 26.94 37.69
N HIS A 249 5.06 26.06 37.69
CA HIS A 249 6.16 26.19 38.66
C HIS A 249 7.58 25.88 38.11
N VAL A 250 7.95 26.50 36.98
CA VAL A 250 9.37 26.74 36.74
C VAL A 250 9.62 28.24 36.94
N THR A 251 9.62 28.66 38.17
CA THR A 251 10.19 29.93 38.56
C THR A 251 11.71 29.84 38.33
N LEU A 252 12.20 30.50 37.29
CA LEU A 252 13.62 30.74 37.12
C LEU A 252 14.15 31.44 38.38
N ALA A 253 14.96 30.74 39.17
CA ALA A 253 15.72 31.39 40.23
C ALA A 253 16.57 32.51 39.65
N PRO A 254 16.59 33.70 40.26
CA PRO A 254 17.42 34.79 39.76
C PRO A 254 18.88 34.42 39.88
N ALA A 255 19.62 34.60 38.78
CA ALA A 255 21.08 34.47 38.76
C ALA A 255 21.65 35.44 39.81
N LEU A 256 22.28 34.89 40.84
CA LEU A 256 23.09 35.62 41.76
C LEU A 256 24.33 36.13 41.02
N GLY A 257 24.50 37.45 41.06
CA GLY A 257 25.63 38.21 40.50
C GLY A 257 26.99 37.96 41.22
#